data_9b616540c830c13681c9e4b08e3d07eb
#
_entry.id   9b616540c830c13681c9e4b08e3d07eb
#
_cell.length_a   1.000
_cell.length_b   1.000
_cell.length_c   1.000
_cell.angle_alpha   90.00
_cell.angle_beta   90.00
_cell.angle_gamma   90.00
#
_symmetry.space_group_name_H-M   'P 1'
#
loop_
_entity.id
_entity.type
_entity.pdbx_description
1 polymer ?
#
loop_
_entity_poly.entity_id
_entity_poly.type
_entity_poly.pdbx_seq_one_letter_code
_entity_poly.pdbx_strand_id
1 'polypeptide(L)'
;MNIVICEDSISDRHKLEKAITKVLIKNNLNSEIILSTNNSADVLNYANKNNQITLYFLDINLHEKFISGIDIANVIRETDEISPIVLITNYSDKLSLTFEYKLKIFDYISKYDISNYEKRITDCILITEQRQRNGYINCLNIQNYSTNFSIEYKNIYFIDTV
;
A
#
# COMPACT_ATOMS: atom_id res chain seq x y z
N MET A 1 -4.35 11.50 0.53
CA MET A 1 -4.23 10.05 0.20
C MET A 1 -5.12 9.24 1.13
N ASN A 2 -5.78 8.23 0.61
CA ASN A 2 -6.57 7.30 1.42
C ASN A 2 -5.64 6.21 2.04
N ILE A 3 -5.93 5.80 3.28
CA ILE A 3 -5.21 4.71 3.95
C ILE A 3 -6.25 3.67 4.38
N VAL A 4 -5.95 2.41 4.06
CA VAL A 4 -6.76 1.25 4.43
C VAL A 4 -5.91 0.30 5.29
N ILE A 5 -6.51 -0.20 6.37
CA ILE A 5 -5.90 -1.15 7.29
C ILE A 5 -6.75 -2.41 7.32
N CYS A 6 -6.11 -3.58 7.15
CA CYS A 6 -6.70 -4.88 7.40
C CYS A 6 -5.82 -5.65 8.40
N GLU A 7 -6.33 -5.81 9.61
CA GLU A 7 -5.64 -6.42 10.74
C GLU A 7 -6.67 -7.03 11.68
N ASP A 8 -6.56 -8.31 11.98
CA ASP A 8 -7.53 -9.01 12.82
C ASP A 8 -7.30 -8.85 14.32
N SER A 9 -6.03 -8.70 14.75
CA SER A 9 -5.70 -8.39 16.14
C SER A 9 -6.12 -6.96 16.48
N ILE A 10 -7.07 -6.80 17.38
CA ILE A 10 -7.55 -5.49 17.85
C ILE A 10 -6.37 -4.66 18.40
N SER A 11 -5.47 -5.28 19.15
CA SER A 11 -4.30 -4.61 19.75
C SER A 11 -3.35 -4.09 18.67
N ASP A 12 -3.02 -4.92 17.68
CA ASP A 12 -2.08 -4.56 16.61
C ASP A 12 -2.70 -3.52 15.67
N ARG A 13 -4.00 -3.65 15.38
CA ARG A 13 -4.75 -2.66 14.59
C ARG A 13 -4.73 -1.29 15.26
N HIS A 14 -5.03 -1.20 16.57
CA HIS A 14 -4.97 0.08 17.30
C HIS A 14 -3.54 0.64 17.37
N LYS A 15 -2.53 -0.23 17.51
CA LYS A 15 -1.12 0.21 17.49
C LYS A 15 -0.76 0.83 16.13
N LEU A 16 -1.18 0.19 15.04
CA LEU A 16 -0.96 0.68 13.68
C LEU A 16 -1.71 1.99 13.42
N GLU A 17 -2.99 2.07 13.78
CA GLU A 17 -3.79 3.31 13.69
C GLU A 17 -3.13 4.48 14.41
N LYS A 18 -2.66 4.26 15.63
CA LYS A 18 -1.95 5.29 16.42
C LYS A 18 -0.65 5.72 15.75
N ALA A 19 0.13 4.76 15.23
CA ALA A 19 1.39 5.07 14.55
C ALA A 19 1.12 5.92 13.29
N ILE A 20 0.15 5.53 12.46
CA ILE A 20 -0.24 6.27 11.26
C ILE A 20 -0.74 7.67 11.64
N THR A 21 -1.69 7.78 12.56
CA THR A 21 -2.27 9.05 12.99
C THR A 21 -1.20 10.02 13.50
N LYS A 22 -0.23 9.52 14.29
CA LYS A 22 0.92 10.31 14.77
C LYS A 22 1.74 10.88 13.61
N VAL A 23 1.98 10.09 12.55
CA VAL A 23 2.70 10.55 11.36
C VAL A 23 1.92 11.62 10.61
N LEU A 24 0.61 11.41 10.40
CA LEU A 24 -0.25 12.36 9.70
C LEU A 24 -0.28 13.72 10.40
N ILE A 25 -0.49 13.72 11.71
CA ILE A 25 -0.52 14.97 12.51
C ILE A 25 0.85 15.64 12.50
N LYS A 26 1.94 14.90 12.79
CA LYS A 26 3.30 15.45 12.91
C LYS A 26 3.76 16.13 11.61
N ASN A 27 3.36 15.59 10.46
CA ASN A 27 3.79 16.08 9.15
C ASN A 27 2.72 16.93 8.43
N ASN A 28 1.62 17.26 9.11
CA ASN A 28 0.49 18.05 8.57
C ASN A 28 0.02 17.52 7.20
N LEU A 29 -0.24 16.20 7.13
CA LEU A 29 -0.66 15.52 5.90
C LEU A 29 -2.19 15.49 5.80
N ASN A 30 -2.71 15.73 4.59
CA ASN A 30 -4.15 15.63 4.28
C ASN A 30 -4.58 14.19 3.93
N SER A 31 -3.90 13.20 4.49
CA SER A 31 -4.26 11.79 4.35
C SER A 31 -5.10 11.34 5.53
N GLU A 32 -5.94 10.34 5.32
CA GLU A 32 -6.83 9.81 6.34
C GLU A 32 -6.95 8.28 6.29
N ILE A 33 -7.18 7.67 7.44
CA ILE A 33 -7.55 6.25 7.54
C ILE A 33 -9.05 6.18 7.26
N ILE A 34 -9.40 5.75 6.04
CA ILE A 34 -10.81 5.68 5.61
C ILE A 34 -11.45 4.34 5.91
N LEU A 35 -10.63 3.30 6.11
CA LEU A 35 -11.10 1.97 6.49
C LEU A 35 -10.07 1.32 7.41
N SER A 36 -10.52 0.84 8.55
CA SER A 36 -9.74 0.00 9.46
C SER A 36 -10.63 -1.16 9.90
N THR A 37 -10.32 -2.36 9.42
CA THR A 37 -11.18 -3.54 9.55
C THR A 37 -10.39 -4.80 9.88
N ASN A 38 -11.09 -5.81 10.35
CA ASN A 38 -10.59 -7.18 10.48
C ASN A 38 -11.17 -8.12 9.41
N ASN A 39 -11.92 -7.58 8.45
CA ASN A 39 -12.66 -8.34 7.46
C ASN A 39 -12.09 -8.08 6.05
N SER A 40 -11.61 -9.13 5.40
CA SER A 40 -11.09 -9.07 4.03
C SER A 40 -12.11 -8.54 3.02
N ALA A 41 -13.39 -8.92 3.17
CA ALA A 41 -14.45 -8.50 2.26
C ALA A 41 -14.67 -6.98 2.27
N ASP A 42 -14.48 -6.30 3.40
CA ASP A 42 -14.60 -4.85 3.48
C ASP A 42 -13.51 -4.17 2.64
N VAL A 43 -12.27 -4.68 2.73
CA VAL A 43 -11.12 -4.17 1.94
C VAL A 43 -11.36 -4.36 0.45
N LEU A 44 -11.78 -5.56 0.04
CA LEU A 44 -12.05 -5.87 -1.37
C LEU A 44 -13.23 -5.06 -1.93
N ASN A 45 -14.29 -4.90 -1.14
CA ASN A 45 -15.43 -4.05 -1.51
C ASN A 45 -15.00 -2.58 -1.67
N TYR A 46 -14.11 -2.10 -0.81
CA TYR A 46 -13.56 -0.75 -0.92
C TYR A 46 -12.70 -0.63 -2.19
N ALA A 47 -11.75 -1.53 -2.39
CA ALA A 47 -10.84 -1.51 -3.54
C ALA A 47 -11.60 -1.52 -4.87
N ASN A 48 -12.64 -2.35 -5.00
CA ASN A 48 -13.46 -2.45 -6.21
C ASN A 48 -14.27 -1.18 -6.54
N LYS A 49 -14.56 -0.34 -5.55
CA LYS A 49 -15.37 0.88 -5.72
C LYS A 49 -14.54 2.16 -5.80
N ASN A 50 -13.29 2.08 -5.43
CA ASN A 50 -12.42 3.24 -5.29
C ASN A 50 -11.42 3.34 -6.45
N ASN A 51 -11.35 4.52 -7.07
CA ASN A 51 -10.42 4.81 -8.15
C ASN A 51 -9.28 5.77 -7.70
N GLN A 52 -9.16 6.01 -6.38
CA GLN A 52 -8.13 6.88 -5.85
C GLN A 52 -6.95 6.04 -5.33
N ILE A 53 -5.74 6.59 -5.47
CA ILE A 53 -4.54 6.00 -4.91
C ILE A 53 -4.72 5.79 -3.40
N THR A 54 -4.58 4.54 -2.97
CA THR A 54 -4.77 4.12 -1.59
C THR A 54 -3.54 3.39 -1.07
N LEU A 55 -3.04 3.77 0.09
CA LEU A 55 -1.99 3.03 0.78
C LEU A 55 -2.64 1.95 1.65
N TYR A 56 -2.41 0.69 1.28
CA TYR A 56 -2.93 -0.46 2.01
C TYR A 56 -1.89 -0.98 2.99
N PHE A 57 -2.30 -1.17 4.25
CA PHE A 57 -1.57 -1.93 5.26
C PHE A 57 -2.35 -3.21 5.56
N LEU A 58 -1.77 -4.35 5.20
CA LEU A 58 -2.44 -5.65 5.29
C LEU A 58 -1.63 -6.61 6.17
N ASP A 59 -2.25 -7.18 7.20
CA ASP A 59 -1.64 -8.33 7.86
C ASP A 59 -1.73 -9.56 6.95
N ILE A 60 -0.64 -10.32 6.89
CA ILE A 60 -0.60 -11.58 6.13
C ILE A 60 -1.49 -12.64 6.79
N ASN A 61 -1.50 -12.70 8.12
CA ASN A 61 -2.22 -13.74 8.87
C ASN A 61 -3.53 -13.21 9.45
N LEU A 62 -4.50 -13.06 8.61
CA LEU A 62 -5.88 -12.86 9.04
C LEU A 62 -6.43 -14.22 9.50
N HIS A 63 -7.07 -14.30 10.67
CA HIS A 63 -7.68 -15.55 11.19
C HIS A 63 -8.91 -15.98 10.37
N GLU A 64 -9.05 -15.50 9.17
CA GLU A 64 -10.04 -15.98 8.20
C GLU A 64 -9.57 -17.29 7.58
N LYS A 65 -10.46 -18.30 7.55
CA LYS A 65 -10.11 -19.71 7.23
C LYS A 65 -9.43 -19.93 5.88
N PHE A 66 -9.52 -19.00 4.92
CA PHE A 66 -9.06 -19.23 3.54
C PHE A 66 -8.48 -18.00 2.86
N ILE A 67 -8.35 -16.85 3.54
CA ILE A 67 -7.88 -15.60 2.93
C ILE A 67 -6.78 -15.02 3.80
N SER A 68 -5.62 -14.78 3.19
CA SER A 68 -4.49 -14.07 3.78
C SER A 68 -4.38 -12.64 3.22
N GLY A 69 -3.59 -11.78 3.86
CA GLY A 69 -3.28 -10.46 3.30
C GLY A 69 -2.59 -10.53 1.93
N ILE A 70 -1.91 -11.63 1.62
CA ILE A 70 -1.33 -11.88 0.29
C ILE A 70 -2.43 -12.11 -0.75
N ASP A 71 -3.47 -12.88 -0.40
CA ASP A 71 -4.61 -13.11 -1.29
C ASP A 71 -5.38 -11.82 -1.56
N ILE A 72 -5.59 -11.00 -0.51
CA ILE A 72 -6.18 -9.65 -0.66
C ILE A 72 -5.33 -8.80 -1.60
N ALA A 73 -4.01 -8.77 -1.41
CA ALA A 73 -3.10 -8.03 -2.26
C ALA A 73 -3.16 -8.49 -3.72
N ASN A 74 -3.29 -9.80 -3.96
CA ASN A 74 -3.43 -10.36 -5.30
C ASN A 74 -4.71 -9.86 -5.98
N VAL A 75 -5.84 -9.92 -5.30
CA VAL A 75 -7.13 -9.43 -5.84
C VAL A 75 -7.08 -7.92 -6.09
N ILE A 76 -6.48 -7.13 -5.19
CA ILE A 76 -6.30 -5.69 -5.42
C ILE A 76 -5.50 -5.46 -6.71
N ARG A 77 -4.43 -6.24 -6.95
CA ARG A 77 -3.58 -6.07 -8.14
C ARG A 77 -4.28 -6.41 -9.46
N GLU A 78 -5.37 -7.15 -9.45
CA GLU A 78 -6.17 -7.40 -10.66
C GLU A 78 -6.81 -6.11 -11.21
N THR A 79 -7.09 -5.13 -10.35
CA THR A 79 -7.77 -3.88 -10.72
C THR A 79 -6.96 -2.62 -10.44
N ASP A 80 -6.00 -2.68 -9.53
CA ASP A 80 -5.16 -1.55 -9.10
C ASP A 80 -3.69 -1.94 -9.07
N GLU A 81 -2.98 -1.63 -10.13
CA GLU A 81 -1.54 -1.89 -10.25
C GLU A 81 -0.66 -0.88 -9.52
N ILE A 82 -1.21 0.27 -9.10
CA ILE A 82 -0.45 1.46 -8.73
C ILE A 82 -0.44 1.70 -7.23
N SER A 83 -1.53 1.47 -6.54
CA SER A 83 -1.65 1.72 -5.10
C SER A 83 -0.60 0.94 -4.31
N PRO A 84 0.14 1.59 -3.43
CA PRO A 84 1.15 0.90 -2.62
C PRO A 84 0.49 -0.04 -1.61
N ILE A 85 1.03 -1.26 -1.53
CA ILE A 85 0.61 -2.29 -0.57
C ILE A 85 1.78 -2.58 0.35
N VAL A 86 1.57 -2.43 1.64
CA VAL A 86 2.49 -2.76 2.72
C VAL A 86 1.97 -3.99 3.45
N LEU A 87 2.77 -5.04 3.51
CA LEU A 87 2.45 -6.20 4.30
C LEU A 87 3.03 -6.06 5.71
N ILE A 88 2.19 -6.24 6.73
CA ILE A 88 2.61 -6.21 8.14
C ILE A 88 2.35 -7.57 8.75
N THR A 89 3.38 -8.21 9.33
CA THR A 89 3.19 -9.55 9.89
C THR A 89 4.27 -9.92 10.90
N ASN A 90 3.98 -10.95 11.66
CA ASN A 90 4.94 -11.62 12.55
C ASN A 90 5.77 -12.70 11.84
N TYR A 91 5.44 -13.07 10.61
CA TYR A 91 6.01 -14.22 9.92
C TYR A 91 6.79 -13.83 8.68
N SER A 92 8.11 -14.03 8.71
CA SER A 92 9.00 -13.75 7.58
C SER A 92 8.94 -14.81 6.47
N ASP A 93 8.46 -16.02 6.80
CA ASP A 93 8.55 -17.19 5.92
C ASP A 93 7.66 -17.08 4.68
N LYS A 94 6.64 -16.21 4.72
CA LYS A 94 5.70 -16.00 3.61
C LYS A 94 6.15 -14.96 2.58
N LEU A 95 7.31 -14.31 2.80
CA LEU A 95 7.86 -13.33 1.86
C LEU A 95 8.12 -13.91 0.46
N SER A 96 8.53 -15.19 0.37
CA SER A 96 8.76 -15.85 -0.90
C SER A 96 7.51 -15.86 -1.81
N LEU A 97 6.32 -15.97 -1.21
CA LEU A 97 5.06 -15.97 -1.94
C LEU A 97 4.79 -14.63 -2.66
N THR A 98 5.23 -13.50 -2.09
CA THR A 98 5.03 -12.19 -2.74
C THR A 98 5.82 -12.06 -4.04
N PHE A 99 6.99 -12.69 -4.11
CA PHE A 99 7.80 -12.77 -5.34
C PHE A 99 7.16 -13.74 -6.35
N GLU A 100 6.68 -14.88 -5.88
CA GLU A 100 6.03 -15.88 -6.72
C GLU A 100 4.79 -15.30 -7.43
N TYR A 101 3.95 -14.57 -6.69
CA TYR A 101 2.75 -13.90 -7.23
C TYR A 101 3.03 -12.57 -7.94
N LYS A 102 4.27 -12.08 -7.99
CA LYS A 102 4.66 -10.81 -8.63
C LYS A 102 3.84 -9.60 -8.14
N LEU A 103 3.49 -9.56 -6.85
CA LEU A 103 2.51 -8.62 -6.28
C LEU A 103 2.95 -7.15 -6.24
N LYS A 104 4.18 -6.82 -6.63
CA LYS A 104 4.72 -5.45 -6.56
C LYS A 104 4.47 -4.83 -5.17
N ILE A 105 4.77 -5.58 -4.10
CA ILE A 105 4.63 -5.10 -2.73
C ILE A 105 5.57 -3.92 -2.52
N PHE A 106 5.04 -2.87 -1.91
CA PHE A 106 5.77 -1.64 -1.65
C PHE A 106 6.76 -1.79 -0.49
N ASP A 107 6.31 -2.43 0.59
CA ASP A 107 7.15 -2.74 1.74
C ASP A 107 6.61 -3.93 2.53
N TYR A 108 7.48 -4.51 3.35
CA TYR A 108 7.18 -5.58 4.28
C TYR A 108 7.67 -5.20 5.67
N ILE A 109 6.77 -5.10 6.65
CA ILE A 109 7.08 -4.66 8.01
C ILE A 109 6.86 -5.81 8.99
N SER A 110 7.92 -6.21 9.71
CA SER A 110 7.80 -7.17 10.80
C SER A 110 7.24 -6.51 12.06
N LYS A 111 6.19 -7.07 12.65
CA LYS A 111 5.65 -6.61 13.94
C LYS A 111 6.62 -6.83 15.11
N TYR A 112 7.60 -7.74 14.97
CA TYR A 112 8.63 -8.00 15.97
C TYR A 112 9.78 -6.99 15.95
N ASP A 113 9.98 -6.28 14.85
CA ASP A 113 11.01 -5.24 14.74
C ASP A 113 10.52 -3.94 15.37
N ILE A 114 10.38 -3.96 16.72
CA ILE A 114 9.85 -2.83 17.49
C ILE A 114 10.66 -1.56 17.24
N SER A 115 11.98 -1.69 17.05
CA SER A 115 12.90 -0.56 16.86
C SER A 115 12.66 0.20 15.57
N ASN A 116 12.26 -0.50 14.49
CA ASN A 116 12.06 0.07 13.16
C ASN A 116 10.58 0.17 12.75
N TYR A 117 9.65 -0.42 13.50
CA TYR A 117 8.23 -0.50 13.16
C TYR A 117 7.63 0.87 12.82
N GLU A 118 7.67 1.83 13.77
CA GLU A 118 7.13 3.18 13.55
C GLU A 118 7.88 3.94 12.44
N LYS A 119 9.19 3.75 12.34
CA LYS A 119 10.01 4.36 11.30
C LYS A 119 9.57 3.89 9.92
N ARG A 120 9.44 2.58 9.71
CA ARG A 120 9.04 2.02 8.40
C ARG A 120 7.63 2.46 8.00
N ILE A 121 6.68 2.49 8.94
CA ILE A 121 5.34 3.06 8.68
C ILE A 121 5.46 4.53 8.23
N THR A 122 6.28 5.31 8.93
CA THR A 122 6.54 6.71 8.59
C THR A 122 7.11 6.84 7.17
N ASP A 123 8.13 6.06 6.84
CA ASP A 123 8.78 6.06 5.53
C ASP A 123 7.79 5.70 4.42
N CYS A 124 6.96 4.67 4.62
CA CYS A 124 5.92 4.27 3.66
C CYS A 124 4.93 5.40 3.38
N ILE A 125 4.45 6.08 4.42
CA ILE A 125 3.50 7.19 4.27
C ILE A 125 4.16 8.37 3.55
N LEU A 126 5.34 8.81 3.99
CA LEU A 126 6.03 9.97 3.43
C LEU A 126 6.45 9.76 1.98
N ILE A 127 6.98 8.58 1.64
CA ILE A 127 7.37 8.24 0.27
C ILE A 127 6.13 8.21 -0.64
N THR A 128 5.03 7.64 -0.19
CA THR A 128 3.79 7.59 -0.97
C THR A 128 3.22 8.99 -1.19
N GLU A 129 3.16 9.82 -0.16
CA GLU A 129 2.76 11.23 -0.26
C GLU A 129 3.63 12.01 -1.23
N GLN A 130 4.95 11.85 -1.14
CA GLN A 130 5.88 12.52 -2.05
C GLN A 130 5.68 12.07 -3.50
N ARG A 131 5.51 10.76 -3.74
CA ARG A 131 5.25 10.23 -5.08
C ARG A 131 3.93 10.76 -5.65
N GLN A 132 2.89 10.84 -4.83
CA GLN A 132 1.60 11.38 -5.26
C GLN A 132 1.68 12.87 -5.60
N ARG A 133 2.36 13.67 -4.76
CA ARG A 133 2.57 15.11 -5.01
C ARG A 133 3.38 15.37 -6.29
N ASN A 134 4.40 14.56 -6.53
CA ASN A 134 5.27 14.68 -7.69
C ASN A 134 4.65 14.08 -8.97
N GLY A 135 3.44 13.53 -8.90
CA GLY A 135 2.77 12.88 -10.03
C GLY A 135 3.34 11.52 -10.42
N TYR A 136 4.36 11.00 -9.73
CA TYR A 136 5.03 9.74 -10.08
C TYR A 136 4.12 8.50 -10.03
N ILE A 137 3.04 8.56 -9.27
CA ILE A 137 2.10 7.43 -9.16
C ILE A 137 1.15 7.38 -10.35
N ASN A 138 0.87 8.56 -10.94
CA ASN A 138 -0.06 8.71 -12.06
C ASN A 138 0.65 9.00 -13.39
N CYS A 139 1.95 8.74 -13.47
CA CYS A 139 2.77 9.08 -14.62
C CYS A 139 3.48 7.87 -15.19
N LEU A 140 3.55 7.79 -16.52
CA LEU A 140 4.54 7.00 -17.22
C LEU A 140 5.88 7.74 -17.16
N ASN A 141 6.86 7.14 -16.49
CA ASN A 141 8.22 7.68 -16.45
C ASN A 141 9.03 7.07 -17.59
N ILE A 142 9.49 7.91 -18.50
CA ILE A 142 10.32 7.50 -19.62
C ILE A 142 11.74 8.03 -19.38
N GLN A 143 12.69 7.10 -19.34
CA GLN A 143 14.10 7.42 -19.20
C GLN A 143 14.86 7.10 -20.49
N ASN A 144 15.55 8.08 -21.03
CA ASN A 144 16.49 7.92 -22.13
C ASN A 144 17.90 8.35 -21.65
N TYR A 145 18.93 8.04 -22.41
CA TYR A 145 20.35 8.30 -22.07
C TYR A 145 20.66 9.75 -21.66
N SER A 146 19.82 10.73 -22.03
CA SER A 146 20.08 12.14 -21.76
C SER A 146 18.91 12.88 -21.09
N THR A 147 17.73 12.27 -20.98
CA THR A 147 16.54 12.96 -20.46
C THR A 147 15.62 12.00 -19.70
N ASN A 148 15.06 12.50 -18.59
CA ASN A 148 13.97 11.84 -17.88
C ASN A 148 12.74 12.75 -18.00
N PHE A 149 11.62 12.20 -18.42
CA PHE A 149 10.35 12.92 -18.40
C PHE A 149 9.22 11.99 -17.95
N SER A 150 8.21 12.62 -17.35
CA SER A 150 7.03 11.92 -16.81
C SER A 150 5.79 12.43 -17.51
N ILE A 151 4.97 11.52 -18.01
CA ILE A 151 3.70 11.85 -18.66
C ILE A 151 2.58 11.29 -17.79
N GLU A 152 1.68 12.13 -17.31
CA GLU A 152 0.51 11.67 -16.57
C GLU A 152 -0.35 10.74 -17.43
N TYR A 153 -0.83 9.62 -16.88
CA TYR A 153 -1.64 8.65 -17.61
C TYR A 153 -2.87 9.27 -18.28
N LYS A 154 -3.49 10.28 -17.64
CA LYS A 154 -4.63 11.01 -18.24
C LYS A 154 -4.31 11.75 -19.54
N ASN A 155 -3.00 12.01 -19.81
CA ASN A 155 -2.51 12.69 -21.00
C ASN A 155 -1.96 11.72 -22.06
N ILE A 156 -2.02 10.41 -21.80
CA ILE A 156 -1.58 9.38 -22.74
C ILE A 156 -2.81 8.86 -23.49
N TYR A 157 -2.89 9.20 -24.78
CA TYR A 157 -4.01 8.76 -25.63
C TYR A 157 -3.68 7.46 -26.36
N PHE A 158 -2.42 7.27 -26.75
CA PHE A 158 -1.91 6.03 -27.33
C PHE A 158 -0.39 5.99 -27.22
N ILE A 159 0.17 4.80 -27.28
CA ILE A 159 1.62 4.55 -27.39
C ILE A 159 1.81 3.74 -28.65
N ASP A 160 2.66 4.24 -29.58
CA ASP A 160 3.06 3.55 -30.79
C ASP A 160 4.55 3.21 -30.75
N THR A 161 4.92 2.09 -31.35
CA THR A 161 6.32 1.69 -31.51
C THR A 161 6.70 1.85 -32.97
N VAL A 162 7.67 2.72 -33.23
CA VAL A 162 8.28 2.90 -34.54
C VAL A 162 9.37 1.88 -34.78
#